data_7805401995096cbec0852a49e855d400
#
_entry.id   7805401995096cbec0852a49e855d400
#
_cell.length_a   1.000
_cell.length_b   1.000
_cell.length_c   1.000
_cell.angle_alpha   90.00
_cell.angle_beta   90.00
_cell.angle_gamma   90.00
#
_symmetry.space_group_name_H-M   'P 1'
#
loop_
_entity.id
_entity.type
_entity.pdbx_description
1 polymer ?
#
loop_
_entity_poly.entity_id
_entity_poly.type
_entity_poly.pdbx_seq_one_letter_code
_entity_poly.pdbx_strand_id
1 'polypeptide(L)'
;VNPHPNADKLRVCTVDIGGRDKEIVCGGSNLYRGEKVVVALPGAMVKWHGEGDLVEIKESKLRGVDSYGMICASSEIGLGDLLPADGDHVIADLANFDCKAGQPIAEVLDLDDIILEIDNKSMTNRPDLWGHYGIAREISALYNLPLVEIPEFPKTEQGDLDVRIGDEERCRRYLGVEIDGLYVKEAPYKMQNRIWKVGMRPINALVDVTNYVMLAVGQPTHAFDSDNISDYITARRAKDGEKLVLLNNEEIELCSDDLVIADSQGPVGLA
;
A
#
# COMPACT_ATOMS: atom_id res chain seq x y z
N VAL A 1 23.61 6.50 -21.06
CA VAL A 1 24.24 5.69 -19.99
C VAL A 1 25.55 5.15 -20.50
N ASN A 2 26.67 5.56 -19.90
CA ASN A 2 28.02 5.15 -20.29
C ASN A 2 28.75 4.51 -19.11
N PRO A 3 29.69 3.59 -19.35
CA PRO A 3 30.55 3.07 -18.29
C PRO A 3 31.37 4.22 -17.64
N HIS A 4 31.58 4.11 -16.33
CA HIS A 4 32.45 5.06 -15.64
C HIS A 4 33.93 4.75 -15.92
N PRO A 5 34.79 5.73 -16.24
CA PRO A 5 36.16 5.46 -16.67
C PRO A 5 37.05 4.86 -15.57
N ASN A 6 36.72 5.08 -14.31
CA ASN A 6 37.55 4.70 -13.16
C ASN A 6 36.81 3.81 -12.14
N ALA A 7 35.64 3.21 -12.50
CA ALA A 7 34.87 2.38 -11.58
C ALA A 7 33.93 1.42 -12.33
N ASP A 8 34.13 0.13 -12.17
CA ASP A 8 33.40 -0.91 -12.92
C ASP A 8 31.88 -0.97 -12.61
N LYS A 9 31.52 -0.64 -11.36
CA LYS A 9 30.12 -0.68 -10.88
C LYS A 9 29.36 0.62 -11.09
N LEU A 10 30.00 1.69 -11.56
CA LEU A 10 29.38 2.98 -11.77
C LEU A 10 29.09 3.24 -13.25
N ARG A 11 28.09 4.08 -13.49
CA ARG A 11 27.73 4.58 -14.82
C ARG A 11 27.72 6.10 -14.80
N VAL A 12 28.07 6.71 -15.90
CA VAL A 12 27.88 8.15 -16.14
C VAL A 12 26.64 8.29 -16.99
N CYS A 13 25.61 8.91 -16.43
CA CYS A 13 24.31 9.10 -17.07
C CYS A 13 24.17 10.55 -17.48
N THR A 14 23.84 10.79 -18.76
CA THR A 14 23.38 12.09 -19.22
C THR A 14 21.86 12.11 -19.01
N VAL A 15 21.38 12.98 -18.13
CA VAL A 15 19.99 13.06 -17.71
C VAL A 15 19.40 14.41 -18.07
N ASP A 16 18.28 14.40 -18.81
CA ASP A 16 17.48 15.60 -19.07
C ASP A 16 16.67 15.93 -17.80
N ILE A 17 16.93 17.10 -17.22
CA ILE A 17 16.25 17.61 -16.02
C ILE A 17 15.25 18.73 -16.34
N GLY A 18 14.67 18.74 -17.53
CA GLY A 18 13.73 19.74 -18.00
C GLY A 18 14.37 20.73 -18.96
N GLY A 19 14.84 20.24 -20.11
CA GLY A 19 15.48 21.03 -21.17
C GLY A 19 16.95 21.40 -20.88
N ARG A 20 17.57 20.72 -19.94
CA ARG A 20 19.00 20.81 -19.61
C ARG A 20 19.55 19.43 -19.32
N ASP A 21 20.55 19.03 -20.07
CA ASP A 21 21.28 17.81 -19.81
C ASP A 21 22.31 17.99 -18.70
N LYS A 22 22.32 17.06 -17.75
CA LYS A 22 23.30 16.99 -16.66
C LYS A 22 23.95 15.62 -16.60
N GLU A 23 25.22 15.60 -16.29
CA GLU A 23 25.93 14.35 -16.00
C GLU A 23 25.76 13.97 -14.52
N ILE A 24 25.29 12.75 -14.28
CA ILE A 24 25.12 12.18 -12.95
C ILE A 24 25.76 10.80 -12.93
N VAL A 25 26.59 10.59 -11.93
CA VAL A 25 27.21 9.29 -11.68
C VAL A 25 26.27 8.45 -10.81
N CYS A 26 25.95 7.26 -11.26
CA CYS A 26 25.01 6.36 -10.57
C CYS A 26 25.54 4.94 -10.50
N GLY A 27 25.27 4.26 -9.39
CA GLY A 27 25.55 2.84 -9.15
C GLY A 27 24.36 1.92 -9.35
N GLY A 28 23.27 2.42 -9.92
CA GLY A 28 22.04 1.65 -10.14
C GLY A 28 22.25 0.44 -11.04
N SER A 29 21.63 -0.69 -10.69
CA SER A 29 21.75 -1.96 -11.43
C SER A 29 20.80 -2.06 -12.62
N ASN A 30 19.68 -1.35 -12.58
CA ASN A 30 18.60 -1.36 -13.59
C ASN A 30 18.69 -0.21 -14.63
N LEU A 31 19.81 0.53 -14.70
CA LEU A 31 19.97 1.67 -15.59
C LEU A 31 19.95 1.30 -17.08
N TYR A 32 19.08 1.93 -17.85
CA TYR A 32 19.05 1.79 -19.32
C TYR A 32 18.80 3.14 -20.01
N ARG A 33 19.06 3.18 -21.31
CA ARG A 33 18.87 4.41 -22.10
C ARG A 33 17.36 4.68 -22.33
N GLY A 34 16.93 5.90 -22.00
CA GLY A 34 15.53 6.32 -22.14
C GLY A 34 14.66 6.05 -20.91
N GLU A 35 15.28 5.56 -19.84
CA GLU A 35 14.62 5.36 -18.56
C GLU A 35 14.16 6.69 -17.95
N LYS A 36 12.98 6.68 -17.34
CA LYS A 36 12.47 7.80 -16.55
C LYS A 36 12.85 7.58 -15.09
N VAL A 37 13.69 8.44 -14.55
CA VAL A 37 14.28 8.28 -13.22
C VAL A 37 13.96 9.46 -12.31
N VAL A 38 13.99 9.22 -11.01
CA VAL A 38 13.90 10.28 -10.01
C VAL A 38 15.27 10.85 -9.74
N VAL A 39 15.40 12.17 -9.83
CA VAL A 39 16.66 12.88 -9.62
C VAL A 39 16.55 13.82 -8.43
N ALA A 40 17.41 13.63 -7.44
CA ALA A 40 17.67 14.61 -6.40
C ALA A 40 18.69 15.63 -6.91
N LEU A 41 18.25 16.88 -7.08
CA LEU A 41 19.09 18.00 -7.49
C LEU A 41 19.90 18.53 -6.29
N PRO A 42 20.97 19.32 -6.54
CA PRO A 42 21.70 19.98 -5.46
C PRO A 42 20.77 20.79 -4.54
N GLY A 43 20.91 20.59 -3.22
CA GLY A 43 20.03 21.14 -2.19
C GLY A 43 18.89 20.22 -1.77
N ALA A 44 18.60 19.15 -2.49
CA ALA A 44 17.61 18.17 -2.07
C ALA A 44 18.12 17.34 -0.88
N MET A 45 17.19 16.95 0.00
CA MET A 45 17.47 16.10 1.16
C MET A 45 17.00 14.68 0.89
N VAL A 46 17.88 13.70 1.04
CA VAL A 46 17.58 12.27 0.82
C VAL A 46 18.07 11.44 2.00
N LYS A 47 17.52 10.25 2.18
CA LYS A 47 18.08 9.25 3.09
C LYS A 47 19.10 8.39 2.33
N TRP A 48 20.35 8.48 2.71
CA TRP A 48 21.40 7.70 2.04
C TRP A 48 21.15 6.20 2.23
N HIS A 49 21.02 5.46 1.14
CA HIS A 49 20.60 4.05 1.14
C HIS A 49 19.24 3.76 1.82
N GLY A 50 18.38 4.76 1.95
CA GLY A 50 17.07 4.63 2.58
C GLY A 50 17.04 4.61 4.11
N GLU A 51 18.19 4.79 4.77
CA GLU A 51 18.33 4.70 6.22
C GLU A 51 19.04 5.93 6.80
N GLY A 52 18.94 6.10 8.13
CA GLY A 52 19.62 7.15 8.86
C GLY A 52 19.07 8.57 8.67
N ASP A 53 19.92 9.56 8.93
CA ASP A 53 19.56 10.96 8.82
C ASP A 53 19.51 11.44 7.37
N LEU A 54 18.77 12.54 7.14
CA LEU A 54 18.71 13.19 5.85
C LEU A 54 20.06 13.81 5.47
N VAL A 55 20.49 13.56 4.25
CA VAL A 55 21.74 14.07 3.67
C VAL A 55 21.42 15.04 2.53
N GLU A 56 22.03 16.22 2.57
CA GLU A 56 21.93 17.19 1.48
C GLU A 56 22.73 16.76 0.26
N ILE A 57 22.08 16.65 -0.89
CA ILE A 57 22.74 16.39 -2.18
C ILE A 57 23.47 17.65 -2.66
N LYS A 58 24.73 17.46 -3.04
CA LYS A 58 25.58 18.52 -3.57
C LYS A 58 26.21 18.09 -4.88
N GLU A 59 26.61 19.06 -5.71
CA GLU A 59 27.52 18.78 -6.80
C GLU A 59 28.79 18.16 -6.24
N SER A 60 29.21 17.05 -6.77
CA SER A 60 30.33 16.27 -6.25
C SER A 60 31.18 15.68 -7.37
N LYS A 61 32.40 15.29 -7.04
CA LYS A 61 33.30 14.58 -7.95
C LYS A 61 33.48 13.15 -7.48
N LEU A 62 32.89 12.22 -8.22
CA LEU A 62 32.94 10.82 -7.88
C LEU A 62 34.00 10.10 -8.75
N ARG A 63 35.08 9.64 -8.11
CA ARG A 63 36.22 8.97 -8.77
C ARG A 63 36.74 9.70 -10.02
N GLY A 64 36.75 11.06 -9.97
CA GLY A 64 37.27 11.91 -11.04
C GLY A 64 36.24 12.40 -12.06
N VAL A 65 34.99 11.96 -11.99
CA VAL A 65 33.88 12.44 -12.83
C VAL A 65 32.94 13.33 -12.01
N ASP A 66 32.57 14.47 -12.58
CA ASP A 66 31.65 15.39 -11.93
C ASP A 66 30.22 14.82 -11.99
N SER A 67 29.47 14.95 -10.87
CA SER A 67 28.07 14.50 -10.73
C SER A 67 27.21 15.66 -10.23
N TYR A 68 26.21 16.04 -11.00
CA TYR A 68 25.32 17.19 -10.71
C TYR A 68 24.15 16.82 -9.82
N GLY A 69 24.16 15.78 -9.12
CA GLY A 69 23.04 15.33 -8.31
C GLY A 69 23.08 13.83 -8.14
N MET A 70 21.93 13.25 -7.84
CA MET A 70 21.80 11.82 -7.56
C MET A 70 20.56 11.25 -8.25
N ILE A 71 20.67 10.12 -8.94
CA ILE A 71 19.55 9.29 -9.34
C ILE A 71 19.17 8.43 -8.14
N CYS A 72 17.92 8.49 -7.70
CA CYS A 72 17.48 7.95 -6.42
C CYS A 72 16.83 6.57 -6.55
N ALA A 73 17.07 5.73 -5.56
CA ALA A 73 16.19 4.62 -5.24
C ALA A 73 14.92 5.12 -4.53
N SER A 74 13.84 4.37 -4.61
CA SER A 74 12.57 4.74 -3.95
C SER A 74 12.70 4.87 -2.42
N SER A 75 13.50 4.02 -1.79
CA SER A 75 13.78 4.09 -0.35
C SER A 75 14.50 5.38 0.06
N GLU A 76 15.38 5.92 -0.79
CA GLU A 76 16.15 7.13 -0.51
C GLU A 76 15.32 8.41 -0.46
N ILE A 77 14.15 8.37 -1.08
CA ILE A 77 13.17 9.46 -1.13
C ILE A 77 11.91 9.18 -0.30
N GLY A 78 11.93 8.13 0.55
CA GLY A 78 10.82 7.78 1.43
C GLY A 78 9.63 7.11 0.75
N LEU A 79 9.79 6.60 -0.47
CA LEU A 79 8.73 5.97 -1.27
C LEU A 79 8.90 4.44 -1.42
N GLY A 80 9.74 3.80 -0.58
CA GLY A 80 10.04 2.38 -0.68
C GLY A 80 8.80 1.47 -0.57
N ASP A 81 7.82 1.85 0.25
CA ASP A 81 6.56 1.08 0.38
C ASP A 81 5.59 1.31 -0.77
N LEU A 82 5.64 2.49 -1.42
CA LEU A 82 4.75 2.83 -2.53
C LEU A 82 5.33 2.37 -3.89
N LEU A 83 6.63 2.41 -4.03
CA LEU A 83 7.38 1.99 -5.21
C LEU A 83 8.43 0.95 -4.78
N PRO A 84 8.02 -0.26 -4.41
CA PRO A 84 8.96 -1.29 -3.97
C PRO A 84 9.92 -1.66 -5.09
N ALA A 85 11.17 -1.92 -4.73
CA ALA A 85 12.22 -2.34 -5.64
C ALA A 85 12.75 -3.72 -5.23
N ASP A 86 12.88 -4.61 -6.19
CA ASP A 86 13.44 -5.94 -5.99
C ASP A 86 14.95 -5.93 -6.23
N GLY A 87 15.73 -6.03 -5.17
CA GLY A 87 17.18 -6.18 -5.21
C GLY A 87 17.98 -4.97 -4.76
N ASP A 88 19.30 -5.19 -4.64
CA ASP A 88 20.24 -4.16 -4.21
C ASP A 88 20.54 -3.17 -5.35
N HIS A 89 20.66 -1.91 -4.99
CA HIS A 89 21.01 -0.82 -5.92
C HIS A 89 20.03 -0.62 -7.08
N VAL A 90 18.73 -0.93 -6.87
CA VAL A 90 17.68 -0.66 -7.86
C VAL A 90 17.19 0.78 -7.68
N ILE A 91 17.26 1.58 -8.76
CA ILE A 91 16.72 2.95 -8.77
C ILE A 91 15.22 2.94 -9.04
N ALA A 92 14.54 4.02 -8.62
CA ALA A 92 13.12 4.20 -8.89
C ALA A 92 12.87 4.41 -10.39
N ASP A 93 12.21 3.44 -11.03
CA ASP A 93 11.81 3.50 -12.45
C ASP A 93 10.38 4.04 -12.57
N LEU A 94 10.22 5.12 -13.33
CA LEU A 94 8.94 5.76 -13.60
C LEU A 94 8.39 5.43 -15.01
N ALA A 95 8.80 4.33 -15.61
CA ALA A 95 8.36 3.95 -16.96
C ALA A 95 6.84 3.87 -17.10
N ASN A 96 6.15 3.42 -16.05
CA ASN A 96 4.68 3.28 -16.01
C ASN A 96 3.94 4.59 -15.74
N PHE A 97 4.64 5.71 -15.53
CA PHE A 97 4.03 7.00 -15.25
C PHE A 97 4.11 7.93 -16.47
N ASP A 98 3.00 8.62 -16.72
CA ASP A 98 2.99 9.69 -17.73
C ASP A 98 3.60 10.95 -17.14
N CYS A 99 4.89 11.13 -17.35
CA CYS A 99 5.66 12.25 -16.82
C CYS A 99 6.68 12.77 -17.85
N LYS A 100 7.10 14.02 -17.64
CA LYS A 100 8.07 14.74 -18.48
C LYS A 100 9.34 15.00 -17.67
N ALA A 101 10.48 15.11 -18.38
CA ALA A 101 11.74 15.53 -17.78
C ALA A 101 11.58 16.89 -17.07
N GLY A 102 12.11 17.01 -15.85
CA GLY A 102 12.02 18.21 -15.02
C GLY A 102 10.70 18.42 -14.27
N GLN A 103 9.72 17.51 -14.42
CA GLN A 103 8.48 17.57 -13.66
C GLN A 103 8.75 17.16 -12.19
N PRO A 104 8.23 17.90 -11.19
CA PRO A 104 8.36 17.53 -9.79
C PRO A 104 7.76 16.14 -9.51
N ILE A 105 8.50 15.31 -8.77
CA ILE A 105 8.04 13.94 -8.43
C ILE A 105 6.74 13.95 -7.63
N ALA A 106 6.51 14.95 -6.80
CA ALA A 106 5.28 15.10 -6.03
C ALA A 106 4.04 15.25 -6.95
N GLU A 107 4.18 15.95 -8.07
CA GLU A 107 3.12 16.07 -9.05
C GLU A 107 2.91 14.78 -9.85
N VAL A 108 4.01 14.11 -10.27
CA VAL A 108 3.96 12.85 -11.03
C VAL A 108 3.23 11.77 -10.24
N LEU A 109 3.51 11.68 -8.95
CA LEU A 109 2.99 10.64 -8.06
C LEU A 109 1.79 11.11 -7.23
N ASP A 110 1.24 12.31 -7.48
CA ASP A 110 0.10 12.85 -6.73
C ASP A 110 0.35 12.78 -5.20
N LEU A 111 1.51 13.28 -4.75
CA LEU A 111 1.92 13.22 -3.34
C LEU A 111 1.52 14.46 -2.53
N ASP A 112 1.17 15.56 -3.21
CA ASP A 112 0.76 16.80 -2.55
C ASP A 112 -0.68 16.67 -2.06
N ASP A 113 -0.85 16.45 -0.75
CA ASP A 113 -2.15 16.19 -0.12
C ASP A 113 -2.16 16.69 1.32
N ILE A 114 -3.35 16.77 1.92
CA ILE A 114 -3.54 17.14 3.32
C ILE A 114 -4.09 15.93 4.07
N ILE A 115 -3.31 15.42 5.01
CA ILE A 115 -3.71 14.34 5.91
C ILE A 115 -4.19 14.96 7.23
N LEU A 116 -5.42 14.64 7.60
CA LEU A 116 -5.98 15.03 8.89
C LEU A 116 -5.86 13.86 9.86
N GLU A 117 -5.03 14.04 10.87
CA GLU A 117 -4.98 13.11 12.00
C GLU A 117 -6.02 13.51 13.03
N ILE A 118 -6.92 12.59 13.36
CA ILE A 118 -8.04 12.84 14.30
C ILE A 118 -7.82 11.99 15.54
N ASP A 119 -7.42 12.62 16.64
CA ASP A 119 -7.38 12.01 17.98
C ASP A 119 -8.50 12.61 18.83
N ASN A 120 -9.60 11.87 18.99
CA ASN A 120 -10.73 12.30 19.79
C ASN A 120 -11.35 11.12 20.56
N LYS A 121 -11.17 11.11 21.86
CA LYS A 121 -11.70 10.06 22.77
C LYS A 121 -13.23 9.94 22.74
N SER A 122 -13.96 10.97 22.32
CA SER A 122 -15.42 10.94 22.18
C SER A 122 -15.92 10.11 20.99
N MET A 123 -15.01 9.64 20.13
CA MET A 123 -15.35 8.80 18.95
C MET A 123 -15.28 7.32 19.22
N THR A 124 -14.82 6.88 20.37
CA THR A 124 -14.53 5.47 20.70
C THR A 124 -15.76 4.56 20.56
N ASN A 125 -16.96 5.09 20.83
CA ASN A 125 -18.24 4.38 20.72
C ASN A 125 -18.94 4.59 19.36
N ARG A 126 -18.27 5.22 18.41
CA ARG A 126 -18.82 5.56 17.10
C ARG A 126 -18.02 4.80 16.00
N PRO A 127 -18.33 3.52 15.76
CA PRO A 127 -17.58 2.72 14.78
C PRO A 127 -17.67 3.27 13.35
N ASP A 128 -18.75 4.01 13.04
CA ASP A 128 -18.93 4.69 11.78
C ASP A 128 -17.86 5.78 11.51
N LEU A 129 -17.28 6.37 12.55
CA LEU A 129 -16.25 7.41 12.43
C LEU A 129 -14.83 6.85 12.23
N TRP A 130 -14.68 5.53 12.18
CA TRP A 130 -13.42 4.87 11.84
C TRP A 130 -13.20 4.72 10.32
N GLY A 131 -14.07 5.33 9.52
CA GLY A 131 -13.96 5.40 8.06
C GLY A 131 -14.20 6.81 7.54
N HIS A 132 -13.61 7.11 6.38
CA HIS A 132 -13.71 8.43 5.74
C HIS A 132 -15.15 8.87 5.51
N TYR A 133 -16.03 7.94 5.12
CA TYR A 133 -17.44 8.26 4.86
C TYR A 133 -18.18 8.66 6.13
N GLY A 134 -17.91 8.00 7.26
CA GLY A 134 -18.52 8.38 8.55
C GLY A 134 -18.06 9.76 8.99
N ILE A 135 -16.76 10.08 8.85
CA ILE A 135 -16.24 11.43 9.12
C ILE A 135 -16.86 12.46 8.17
N ALA A 136 -16.98 12.16 6.88
CA ALA A 136 -17.62 13.05 5.91
C ALA A 136 -19.08 13.33 6.28
N ARG A 137 -19.82 12.30 6.74
CA ARG A 137 -21.20 12.43 7.21
C ARG A 137 -21.31 13.32 8.47
N GLU A 138 -20.38 13.16 9.40
CA GLU A 138 -20.32 14.00 10.62
C GLU A 138 -20.04 15.46 10.25
N ILE A 139 -19.07 15.71 9.37
CA ILE A 139 -18.75 17.06 8.88
C ILE A 139 -19.96 17.66 8.14
N SER A 140 -20.60 16.87 7.29
CA SER A 140 -21.82 17.28 6.58
C SER A 140 -22.90 17.75 7.54
N ALA A 141 -23.15 17.00 8.62
CA ALA A 141 -24.15 17.34 9.63
C ALA A 141 -23.76 18.58 10.43
N LEU A 142 -22.49 18.71 10.84
CA LEU A 142 -22.01 19.85 11.64
C LEU A 142 -22.03 21.18 10.88
N TYR A 143 -21.69 21.14 9.60
CA TYR A 143 -21.55 22.35 8.79
C TYR A 143 -22.70 22.55 7.79
N ASN A 144 -23.71 21.68 7.80
CA ASN A 144 -24.83 21.70 6.86
C ASN A 144 -24.37 21.70 5.38
N LEU A 145 -23.39 20.82 5.08
CA LEU A 145 -22.84 20.65 3.74
C LEU A 145 -23.50 19.46 3.03
N PRO A 146 -23.59 19.47 1.70
CA PRO A 146 -24.08 18.30 0.96
C PRO A 146 -23.13 17.12 1.13
N LEU A 147 -23.68 15.92 1.36
CA LEU A 147 -22.94 14.66 1.40
C LEU A 147 -23.12 13.93 0.08
N VAL A 148 -22.02 13.46 -0.51
CA VAL A 148 -22.09 12.55 -1.65
C VAL A 148 -22.46 11.17 -1.14
N GLU A 149 -23.53 10.59 -1.66
CA GLU A 149 -23.97 9.24 -1.29
C GLU A 149 -23.02 8.17 -1.83
N ILE A 150 -22.91 7.07 -1.08
CA ILE A 150 -22.21 5.88 -1.57
C ILE A 150 -23.02 5.32 -2.75
N PRO A 151 -22.39 5.05 -3.91
CA PRO A 151 -23.10 4.48 -5.05
C PRO A 151 -23.80 3.17 -4.67
N GLU A 152 -25.03 2.99 -5.14
CA GLU A 152 -25.67 1.69 -5.05
C GLU A 152 -24.97 0.70 -6.00
N PHE A 153 -24.62 -0.45 -5.47
CA PHE A 153 -24.07 -1.54 -6.28
C PHE A 153 -25.19 -2.50 -6.68
N PRO A 154 -25.08 -3.16 -7.84
CA PRO A 154 -26.00 -4.22 -8.22
C PRO A 154 -26.07 -5.27 -7.11
N LYS A 155 -27.28 -5.74 -6.80
CA LYS A 155 -27.42 -6.87 -5.88
C LYS A 155 -26.75 -8.08 -6.52
N THR A 156 -25.90 -8.75 -5.76
CA THR A 156 -25.35 -10.04 -6.16
C THR A 156 -26.50 -11.07 -6.20
N GLU A 157 -26.48 -11.97 -7.16
CA GLU A 157 -27.36 -13.13 -7.13
C GLU A 157 -27.01 -14.01 -5.94
N GLN A 158 -27.99 -14.72 -5.41
CA GLN A 158 -27.74 -15.67 -4.34
C GLN A 158 -26.92 -16.84 -4.93
N GLY A 159 -25.70 -17.02 -4.43
CA GLY A 159 -24.82 -18.11 -4.82
C GLY A 159 -25.00 -19.36 -3.94
N ASP A 160 -24.23 -20.37 -4.25
CA ASP A 160 -24.26 -21.67 -3.55
C ASP A 160 -23.33 -21.72 -2.33
N LEU A 161 -22.62 -20.62 -2.01
CA LEU A 161 -21.72 -20.55 -0.86
C LEU A 161 -22.49 -20.75 0.45
N ASP A 162 -22.19 -21.82 1.17
CA ASP A 162 -22.82 -22.15 2.46
C ASP A 162 -22.18 -21.31 3.58
N VAL A 163 -22.89 -20.27 4.00
CA VAL A 163 -22.47 -19.34 5.06
C VAL A 163 -23.30 -19.56 6.30
N ARG A 164 -22.64 -19.87 7.42
CA ARG A 164 -23.30 -20.21 8.68
C ARG A 164 -22.92 -19.27 9.82
N ILE A 165 -23.75 -19.21 10.84
CA ILE A 165 -23.48 -18.54 12.11
C ILE A 165 -23.61 -19.59 13.21
N GLY A 166 -22.50 -19.89 13.86
CA GLY A 166 -22.43 -20.86 14.97
C GLY A 166 -22.59 -20.22 16.36
N ASP A 167 -22.45 -18.90 16.48
CA ASP A 167 -22.69 -18.13 17.70
C ASP A 167 -23.47 -16.85 17.38
N GLU A 168 -24.80 -16.93 17.48
CA GLU A 168 -25.71 -15.81 17.17
C GLU A 168 -25.62 -14.65 18.19
N GLU A 169 -25.09 -14.90 19.39
CA GLU A 169 -24.93 -13.86 20.39
C GLU A 169 -23.78 -12.90 20.02
N ARG A 170 -22.65 -13.46 19.58
CA ARG A 170 -21.43 -12.71 19.24
C ARG A 170 -21.40 -12.26 17.77
N CYS A 171 -21.98 -13.05 16.86
CA CYS A 171 -22.08 -12.75 15.43
C CYS A 171 -23.55 -12.78 14.99
N ARG A 172 -24.18 -11.61 14.92
CA ARG A 172 -25.61 -11.49 14.52
C ARG A 172 -25.82 -11.49 13.03
N ARG A 173 -24.78 -11.23 12.24
CA ARG A 173 -24.83 -11.18 10.78
C ARG A 173 -23.46 -11.50 10.22
N TYR A 174 -23.40 -12.44 9.31
CA TYR A 174 -22.20 -12.78 8.56
C TYR A 174 -22.57 -12.90 7.07
N LEU A 175 -21.79 -12.25 6.20
CA LEU A 175 -22.01 -12.25 4.77
C LEU A 175 -20.76 -12.81 4.10
N GLY A 176 -20.95 -13.74 3.19
CA GLY A 176 -19.92 -14.25 2.30
C GLY A 176 -20.29 -13.91 0.85
N VAL A 177 -19.30 -13.58 0.05
CA VAL A 177 -19.42 -13.38 -1.39
C VAL A 177 -18.29 -14.14 -2.06
N GLU A 178 -18.62 -15.03 -2.96
CA GLU A 178 -17.64 -15.71 -3.80
C GLU A 178 -17.41 -14.90 -5.08
N ILE A 179 -16.16 -14.73 -5.46
CA ILE A 179 -15.74 -13.94 -6.62
C ILE A 179 -14.76 -14.77 -7.45
N ASP A 180 -15.15 -15.13 -8.64
CA ASP A 180 -14.36 -15.91 -9.58
C ASP A 180 -13.49 -15.03 -10.49
N GLY A 181 -12.47 -15.65 -11.08
CA GLY A 181 -11.65 -15.03 -12.12
C GLY A 181 -10.71 -13.96 -11.60
N LEU A 182 -10.39 -13.98 -10.31
CA LEU A 182 -9.42 -13.07 -9.71
C LEU A 182 -7.99 -13.58 -9.89
N TYR A 183 -7.07 -12.65 -10.12
CA TYR A 183 -5.64 -12.93 -10.17
C TYR A 183 -4.94 -11.99 -9.19
N VAL A 184 -3.97 -12.52 -8.45
CA VAL A 184 -3.12 -11.71 -7.58
C VAL A 184 -2.26 -10.82 -8.46
N LYS A 185 -2.46 -9.52 -8.36
CA LYS A 185 -1.70 -8.47 -9.05
C LYS A 185 -1.61 -7.23 -8.17
N GLU A 186 -0.80 -6.28 -8.57
CA GLU A 186 -0.78 -4.97 -7.92
C GLU A 186 -2.12 -4.25 -8.06
N ALA A 187 -2.51 -3.53 -7.03
CA ALA A 187 -3.67 -2.63 -7.08
C ALA A 187 -3.38 -1.46 -8.05
N PRO A 188 -4.41 -0.80 -8.61
CA PRO A 188 -4.20 0.44 -9.36
C PRO A 188 -3.44 1.47 -8.51
N TYR A 189 -2.47 2.17 -9.10
CA TYR A 189 -1.60 3.13 -8.41
C TYR A 189 -2.37 4.11 -7.52
N LYS A 190 -3.49 4.65 -8.01
CA LYS A 190 -4.34 5.57 -7.25
C LYS A 190 -4.86 4.96 -5.93
N MET A 191 -5.13 3.67 -5.90
CA MET A 191 -5.54 2.97 -4.67
C MET A 191 -4.34 2.78 -3.74
N GLN A 192 -3.21 2.32 -4.27
CA GLN A 192 -1.97 2.18 -3.52
C GLN A 192 -1.56 3.50 -2.87
N ASN A 193 -1.56 4.60 -3.64
CA ASN A 193 -1.21 5.93 -3.16
C ASN A 193 -2.12 6.40 -2.01
N ARG A 194 -3.44 6.20 -2.11
CA ARG A 194 -4.39 6.57 -1.05
C ARG A 194 -4.20 5.75 0.23
N ILE A 195 -3.95 4.45 0.10
CA ILE A 195 -3.66 3.56 1.24
C ILE A 195 -2.35 3.99 1.90
N TRP A 196 -1.32 4.26 1.10
CA TRP A 196 -0.02 4.70 1.58
C TRP A 196 -0.09 6.05 2.29
N LYS A 197 -0.84 7.03 1.77
CA LYS A 197 -1.02 8.36 2.38
C LYS A 197 -1.61 8.30 3.80
N VAL A 198 -2.40 7.29 4.12
CA VAL A 198 -2.97 7.10 5.47
C VAL A 198 -2.14 6.14 6.34
N GLY A 199 -0.90 5.86 5.93
CA GLY A 199 0.07 5.10 6.74
C GLY A 199 -0.03 3.57 6.62
N MET A 200 -0.77 3.04 5.65
CA MET A 200 -0.82 1.60 5.38
C MET A 200 0.04 1.25 4.17
N ARG A 201 0.75 0.12 4.24
CA ARG A 201 1.55 -0.38 3.12
C ARG A 201 0.66 -1.09 2.09
N PRO A 202 0.71 -0.71 0.80
CA PRO A 202 0.10 -1.49 -0.28
C PRO A 202 0.77 -2.86 -0.41
N ILE A 203 0.00 -3.91 -0.70
CA ILE A 203 0.50 -5.29 -0.77
C ILE A 203 0.15 -5.90 -2.14
N ASN A 204 -1.13 -6.06 -2.41
CA ASN A 204 -1.66 -6.54 -3.68
C ASN A 204 -3.15 -6.17 -3.79
N ALA A 205 -3.72 -6.26 -4.97
CA ALA A 205 -5.08 -5.80 -5.24
C ALA A 205 -6.14 -6.40 -4.31
N LEU A 206 -6.00 -7.66 -3.89
CA LEU A 206 -6.99 -8.33 -3.03
C LEU A 206 -6.96 -7.75 -1.61
N VAL A 207 -5.77 -7.65 -1.03
CA VAL A 207 -5.57 -7.08 0.31
C VAL A 207 -5.85 -5.58 0.30
N ASP A 208 -5.41 -4.87 -0.72
CA ASP A 208 -5.58 -3.42 -0.83
C ASP A 208 -7.05 -3.02 -0.98
N VAL A 209 -7.87 -3.81 -1.68
CA VAL A 209 -9.32 -3.58 -1.76
C VAL A 209 -9.97 -3.72 -0.39
N THR A 210 -9.64 -4.76 0.39
CA THR A 210 -10.19 -4.93 1.74
C THR A 210 -9.81 -3.79 2.67
N ASN A 211 -8.53 -3.37 2.64
CA ASN A 211 -8.03 -2.23 3.40
C ASN A 211 -8.69 -0.92 2.94
N TYR A 212 -8.82 -0.73 1.63
CA TYR A 212 -9.47 0.47 1.08
C TYR A 212 -10.93 0.59 1.51
N VAL A 213 -11.69 -0.51 1.47
CA VAL A 213 -13.08 -0.54 1.92
C VAL A 213 -13.18 -0.27 3.42
N MET A 214 -12.32 -0.88 4.22
CA MET A 214 -12.25 -0.63 5.66
C MET A 214 -12.01 0.86 5.95
N LEU A 215 -11.02 1.47 5.29
CA LEU A 215 -10.72 2.91 5.43
C LEU A 215 -11.84 3.80 4.90
N ALA A 216 -12.55 3.38 3.85
CA ALA A 216 -13.62 4.17 3.27
C ALA A 216 -14.88 4.21 4.15
N VAL A 217 -15.31 3.06 4.68
CA VAL A 217 -16.63 2.94 5.35
C VAL A 217 -16.56 2.50 6.82
N GLY A 218 -15.36 2.21 7.34
CA GLY A 218 -15.17 1.78 8.73
C GLY A 218 -15.55 0.31 8.98
N GLN A 219 -15.72 -0.50 7.91
CA GLN A 219 -16.09 -1.90 8.03
C GLN A 219 -14.95 -2.79 7.54
N PRO A 220 -14.26 -3.52 8.44
CA PRO A 220 -13.28 -4.52 8.05
C PRO A 220 -13.93 -5.63 7.22
N THR A 221 -13.17 -6.13 6.24
CA THR A 221 -13.54 -7.29 5.42
C THR A 221 -12.39 -8.29 5.38
N HIS A 222 -12.71 -9.57 5.26
CA HIS A 222 -11.72 -10.64 5.15
C HIS A 222 -11.80 -11.26 3.77
N ALA A 223 -10.65 -11.48 3.15
CA ALA A 223 -10.52 -12.22 1.91
C ALA A 223 -9.91 -13.59 2.20
N PHE A 224 -10.56 -14.63 1.73
CA PHE A 224 -10.09 -16.01 1.82
C PHE A 224 -9.92 -16.58 0.43
N ASP A 225 -8.94 -17.45 0.24
CA ASP A 225 -8.80 -18.23 -0.97
C ASP A 225 -9.85 -19.35 -0.96
N SER A 226 -10.81 -19.29 -1.90
CA SER A 226 -11.93 -20.23 -1.95
C SER A 226 -11.48 -21.68 -2.17
N ASP A 227 -10.36 -21.90 -2.85
CA ASP A 227 -9.78 -23.24 -3.05
C ASP A 227 -9.32 -23.89 -1.73
N ASN A 228 -9.10 -23.08 -0.70
CA ASN A 228 -8.69 -23.51 0.64
C ASN A 228 -9.83 -23.53 1.67
N ILE A 229 -11.06 -23.24 1.26
CA ILE A 229 -12.24 -23.33 2.13
C ILE A 229 -12.98 -24.64 1.86
N SER A 230 -13.21 -25.43 2.89
CA SER A 230 -13.85 -26.74 2.81
C SER A 230 -15.32 -26.65 3.22
N ASP A 231 -16.23 -27.08 2.34
CA ASP A 231 -17.67 -27.27 2.52
C ASP A 231 -18.48 -25.99 2.83
N TYR A 232 -18.12 -25.24 3.87
CA TYR A 232 -18.85 -24.06 4.32
C TYR A 232 -17.92 -23.08 5.04
N ILE A 233 -18.37 -21.85 5.22
CA ILE A 233 -17.70 -20.87 6.08
C ILE A 233 -18.63 -20.44 7.23
N THR A 234 -18.11 -20.36 8.44
CA THR A 234 -18.91 -20.07 9.62
C THR A 234 -18.18 -19.15 10.61
N ALA A 235 -18.94 -18.24 11.23
CA ALA A 235 -18.49 -17.54 12.42
C ALA A 235 -18.95 -18.33 13.67
N ARG A 236 -18.01 -18.87 14.45
CA ARG A 236 -18.29 -19.67 15.64
C ARG A 236 -17.28 -19.43 16.76
N ARG A 237 -17.58 -19.88 17.97
CA ARG A 237 -16.58 -19.99 19.00
C ARG A 237 -15.53 -21.03 18.64
N ALA A 238 -14.29 -20.76 19.01
CA ALA A 238 -13.24 -21.76 18.95
C ALA A 238 -13.52 -22.89 19.96
N LYS A 239 -12.90 -24.03 19.75
CA LYS A 239 -12.82 -25.08 20.76
C LYS A 239 -11.51 -24.89 21.52
N ASP A 240 -11.53 -25.21 22.82
CA ASP A 240 -10.32 -25.14 23.63
C ASP A 240 -9.21 -26.01 23.03
N GLY A 241 -8.03 -25.42 22.86
CA GLY A 241 -6.87 -26.08 22.27
C GLY A 241 -6.88 -26.14 20.73
N GLU A 242 -7.86 -25.57 20.04
CA GLU A 242 -7.73 -25.37 18.57
C GLU A 242 -6.53 -24.49 18.27
N LYS A 243 -5.88 -24.73 17.13
CA LYS A 243 -4.72 -23.98 16.70
C LYS A 243 -5.04 -23.19 15.43
N LEU A 244 -4.48 -21.99 15.36
CA LEU A 244 -4.56 -21.13 14.18
C LEU A 244 -3.18 -20.57 13.87
N VAL A 245 -2.78 -20.63 12.61
CA VAL A 245 -1.57 -19.97 12.12
C VAL A 245 -1.95 -18.59 11.61
N LEU A 246 -1.38 -17.57 12.22
CA LEU A 246 -1.59 -16.17 11.83
C LEU A 246 -0.81 -15.79 10.57
N LEU A 247 -1.12 -14.63 9.98
CA LEU A 247 -0.44 -14.10 8.78
C LEU A 247 1.07 -13.85 8.98
N ASN A 248 1.54 -13.69 10.21
CA ASN A 248 2.96 -13.57 10.56
C ASN A 248 3.65 -14.93 10.76
N ASN A 249 2.96 -16.06 10.45
CA ASN A 249 3.38 -17.44 10.66
C ASN A 249 3.51 -17.85 12.15
N GLU A 250 2.94 -17.10 13.07
CA GLU A 250 2.85 -17.50 14.47
C GLU A 250 1.67 -18.45 14.67
N GLU A 251 1.92 -19.61 15.29
CA GLU A 251 0.86 -20.54 15.69
C GLU A 251 0.36 -20.16 17.08
N ILE A 252 -0.93 -19.90 17.19
CA ILE A 252 -1.61 -19.61 18.46
C ILE A 252 -2.54 -20.74 18.85
N GLU A 253 -2.70 -20.95 20.15
CA GLU A 253 -3.69 -21.85 20.74
C GLU A 253 -4.91 -21.02 21.16
N LEU A 254 -6.08 -21.44 20.71
CA LEU A 254 -7.36 -20.77 20.93
C LEU A 254 -8.08 -21.33 22.16
N CYS A 255 -8.92 -20.50 22.76
CA CYS A 255 -9.82 -20.90 23.83
C CYS A 255 -11.29 -20.72 23.40
N SER A 256 -12.22 -21.31 24.17
CA SER A 256 -13.66 -21.27 23.89
C SER A 256 -14.29 -19.87 23.95
N ASP A 257 -13.55 -18.87 24.42
CA ASP A 257 -13.99 -17.48 24.39
C ASP A 257 -13.61 -16.73 23.11
N ASP A 258 -12.75 -17.29 22.27
CA ASP A 258 -12.36 -16.70 21.00
C ASP A 258 -13.44 -16.91 19.94
N LEU A 259 -13.75 -15.86 19.18
CA LEU A 259 -14.60 -15.96 18.00
C LEU A 259 -13.71 -16.15 16.78
N VAL A 260 -14.03 -17.16 15.98
CA VAL A 260 -13.26 -17.51 14.79
C VAL A 260 -14.14 -17.59 13.55
N ILE A 261 -13.53 -17.32 12.41
CA ILE A 261 -14.04 -17.75 11.12
C ILE A 261 -13.45 -19.15 10.87
N ALA A 262 -14.29 -20.10 10.56
CA ALA A 262 -13.89 -21.48 10.39
C ALA A 262 -14.61 -22.14 9.19
N ASP A 263 -14.04 -23.20 8.69
CA ASP A 263 -14.66 -24.12 7.76
C ASP A 263 -14.91 -25.49 8.42
N SER A 264 -15.14 -26.53 7.61
CA SER A 264 -15.36 -27.89 8.13
C SER A 264 -14.10 -28.53 8.72
N GLN A 265 -12.92 -28.04 8.40
CA GLN A 265 -11.62 -28.55 8.85
C GLN A 265 -11.13 -27.87 10.14
N GLY A 266 -11.45 -26.59 10.33
CA GLY A 266 -11.00 -25.83 11.49
C GLY A 266 -11.07 -24.32 11.33
N PRO A 267 -10.44 -23.56 12.25
CA PRO A 267 -10.38 -22.11 12.16
C PRO A 267 -9.46 -21.67 11.01
N VAL A 268 -9.94 -20.70 10.23
CA VAL A 268 -9.22 -20.08 9.11
C VAL A 268 -8.90 -18.60 9.36
N GLY A 269 -9.46 -18.02 10.43
CA GLY A 269 -9.17 -16.65 10.84
C GLY A 269 -9.79 -16.31 12.20
N LEU A 270 -9.26 -15.27 12.84
CA LEU A 270 -9.90 -14.63 14.00
C LEU A 270 -10.97 -13.67 13.55
N ALA A 271 -12.07 -13.54 14.30
CA ALA A 271 -13.19 -12.64 14.02
C ALA A 271 -13.28 -11.51 15.06
#